data_ddfda69025801db6d057095a8451da98
#
_entry.id   ddfda69025801db6d057095a8451da98
#
_cell.length_a   1.000
_cell.length_b   1.000
_cell.length_c   1.000
_cell.angle_alpha   90.00
_cell.angle_beta   90.00
_cell.angle_gamma   90.00
#
_symmetry.space_group_name_H-M   'P 1'
#
loop_
_entity.id
_entity.type
_entity.pdbx_description
1 polymer ?
#
loop_
_entity_poly.entity_id
_entity_poly.type
_entity_poly.pdbx_seq_one_letter_code
_entity_poly.pdbx_strand_id
1 'polypeptide(L)'
;MRPSNVDSESGKCVLDVLREKHPPPGLATVNAFVSCPELPLLIDVDVTSSHVEEVARRLRGGAGPEGTDSYHWQCFLLHYGAHSSRLREAVADLALCLSNGIVDWMRIRALMANRLIALDKCPGVRPIGVGECLRRILGRVLGLVTGWEAQSACGAEQLACGMRSGIEGAVHAMSALYGDHSDDGWGFLLMDATNAFNSVNRAAALWNARVL
;
A
#
# COMPACT_ATOMS: atom_id res chain seq x y z
N MET A 1 -30.08 -1.59 1.80
CA MET A 1 -30.02 -2.68 2.81
C MET A 1 -29.10 -2.24 3.94
N ARG A 2 -29.51 -2.33 5.20
CA ARG A 2 -28.56 -2.19 6.32
C ARG A 2 -27.70 -3.45 6.31
N PRO A 3 -26.36 -3.36 6.36
CA PRO A 3 -25.54 -4.55 6.43
C PRO A 3 -25.94 -5.35 7.68
N SER A 4 -26.09 -6.65 7.54
CA SER A 4 -26.29 -7.53 8.68
C SER A 4 -25.10 -7.36 9.61
N ASN A 5 -25.32 -7.13 10.91
CA ASN A 5 -24.24 -7.07 11.89
C ASN A 5 -23.63 -8.47 12.18
N VAL A 6 -24.06 -9.47 11.45
CA VAL A 6 -23.67 -10.87 11.63
C VAL A 6 -23.10 -11.39 10.31
N ASP A 7 -21.91 -11.97 10.39
CA ASP A 7 -21.26 -12.63 9.28
C ASP A 7 -22.02 -13.93 8.92
N SER A 8 -22.34 -14.07 7.63
CA SER A 8 -23.16 -15.19 7.13
C SER A 8 -22.48 -16.56 7.21
N GLU A 9 -21.15 -16.59 7.28
CA GLU A 9 -20.38 -17.83 7.33
C GLU A 9 -20.21 -18.32 8.77
N SER A 10 -19.75 -17.45 9.65
CA SER A 10 -19.38 -17.81 11.01
C SER A 10 -20.51 -17.61 12.04
N GLY A 11 -21.58 -16.89 11.69
CA GLY A 11 -22.63 -16.48 12.62
C GLY A 11 -22.15 -15.51 13.70
N LYS A 12 -20.89 -15.03 13.63
CA LYS A 12 -20.31 -14.10 14.59
C LYS A 12 -20.67 -12.65 14.24
N CYS A 13 -20.57 -11.78 15.24
CA CYS A 13 -20.64 -10.34 14.99
C CYS A 13 -19.53 -9.91 13.99
N VAL A 14 -19.88 -9.13 12.97
CA VAL A 14 -18.93 -8.64 11.96
C VAL A 14 -17.73 -7.94 12.59
N LEU A 15 -17.92 -7.19 13.68
CA LEU A 15 -16.84 -6.54 14.41
C LEU A 15 -15.82 -7.55 14.98
N ASP A 16 -16.29 -8.67 15.49
CA ASP A 16 -15.41 -9.69 16.06
C ASP A 16 -14.64 -10.43 14.97
N VAL A 17 -15.28 -10.73 13.85
CA VAL A 17 -14.59 -11.25 12.65
C VAL A 17 -13.51 -10.29 12.17
N LEU A 18 -13.78 -8.99 12.14
CA LEU A 18 -12.79 -7.98 11.75
C LEU A 18 -11.63 -7.91 12.75
N ARG A 19 -11.88 -8.04 14.04
CA ARG A 19 -10.83 -8.10 15.08
C ARG A 19 -9.95 -9.34 14.93
N GLU A 20 -10.54 -10.50 14.69
CA GLU A 20 -9.82 -11.76 14.45
C GLU A 20 -8.92 -11.66 13.20
N LYS A 21 -9.35 -10.93 12.17
CA LYS A 21 -8.56 -10.68 10.96
C LYS A 21 -7.43 -9.66 11.12
N HIS A 22 -7.38 -8.95 12.26
CA HIS A 22 -6.31 -8.01 12.61
C HIS A 22 -5.60 -8.50 13.89
N PRO A 23 -4.86 -9.61 13.82
CA PRO A 23 -4.16 -10.13 14.98
C PRO A 23 -3.12 -9.12 15.48
N PRO A 24 -2.79 -9.14 16.77
CA PRO A 24 -1.67 -8.38 17.28
C PRO A 24 -0.37 -8.82 16.54
N PRO A 25 0.60 -7.91 16.36
CA PRO A 25 1.86 -8.25 15.70
C PRO A 25 2.56 -9.36 16.46
N GLY A 26 2.84 -10.47 15.78
CA GLY A 26 3.67 -11.56 16.29
C GLY A 26 5.14 -11.13 16.34
N LEU A 27 5.93 -11.79 17.19
CA LEU A 27 7.38 -11.64 17.16
C LEU A 27 7.92 -12.29 15.88
N ALA A 28 8.75 -11.56 15.15
CA ALA A 28 9.46 -12.13 14.02
C ALA A 28 10.59 -13.03 14.52
N THR A 29 10.79 -14.16 13.85
CA THR A 29 11.99 -14.98 14.07
C THR A 29 13.23 -14.26 13.50
N VAL A 30 14.41 -14.56 14.01
CA VAL A 30 15.66 -13.97 13.52
C VAL A 30 15.85 -14.19 12.02
N ASN A 31 15.44 -15.35 11.52
CA ASN A 31 15.53 -15.69 10.10
C ASN A 31 14.60 -14.89 9.18
N ALA A 32 13.65 -14.14 9.75
CA ALA A 32 12.78 -13.24 8.97
C ALA A 32 13.48 -11.93 8.59
N PHE A 33 14.65 -11.65 9.18
CA PHE A 33 15.44 -10.45 8.90
C PHE A 33 16.60 -10.80 7.99
N VAL A 34 16.68 -10.15 6.83
CA VAL A 34 17.84 -10.31 5.94
C VAL A 34 19.09 -9.84 6.64
N SER A 35 20.14 -10.64 6.61
CA SER A 35 21.43 -10.27 7.18
C SER A 35 22.07 -9.15 6.35
N CYS A 36 22.43 -8.06 7.00
CA CYS A 36 23.05 -6.93 6.35
C CYS A 36 24.20 -6.44 7.25
N PRO A 37 25.46 -6.77 6.92
CA PRO A 37 26.62 -6.38 7.73
C PRO A 37 26.87 -4.87 7.70
N GLU A 38 26.52 -4.20 6.59
CA GLU A 38 26.66 -2.76 6.40
C GLU A 38 25.38 -2.19 5.81
N LEU A 39 24.75 -1.27 6.53
CA LEU A 39 23.49 -0.66 6.08
C LEU A 39 23.73 0.25 4.87
N PRO A 40 22.93 0.13 3.82
CA PRO A 40 22.96 1.07 2.71
C PRO A 40 22.76 2.50 3.17
N LEU A 41 23.38 3.45 2.50
CA LEU A 41 23.16 4.88 2.77
C LEU A 41 21.71 5.24 2.47
N LEU A 42 21.15 6.10 3.32
CA LEU A 42 19.87 6.72 3.02
C LEU A 42 20.12 7.89 2.05
N ILE A 43 19.34 7.91 0.98
CA ILE A 43 19.34 9.01 0.02
C ILE A 43 18.05 9.79 0.24
N ASP A 44 18.17 11.10 0.39
CA ASP A 44 17.02 11.97 0.55
C ASP A 44 16.17 11.98 -0.73
N VAL A 45 14.88 11.94 -0.54
CA VAL A 45 13.89 12.01 -1.62
C VAL A 45 13.62 13.47 -1.93
N ASP A 46 13.56 13.84 -3.21
CA ASP A 46 13.14 15.16 -3.65
C ASP A 46 11.70 15.16 -4.15
N VAL A 47 10.87 15.97 -3.51
CA VAL A 47 9.44 16.12 -3.81
C VAL A 47 9.13 17.58 -4.08
N THR A 48 8.45 17.84 -5.20
CA THR A 48 8.07 19.19 -5.62
C THR A 48 6.57 19.39 -5.67
N SER A 49 6.11 20.63 -5.70
CA SER A 49 4.69 20.98 -5.89
C SER A 49 4.11 20.45 -7.21
N SER A 50 4.94 20.26 -8.25
CA SER A 50 4.52 19.66 -9.52
C SER A 50 4.20 18.17 -9.38
N HIS A 51 4.93 17.42 -8.56
CA HIS A 51 4.60 16.02 -8.25
C HIS A 51 3.25 15.92 -7.53
N VAL A 52 2.98 16.85 -6.60
CA VAL A 52 1.69 16.93 -5.92
C VAL A 52 0.55 17.25 -6.90
N GLU A 53 0.79 18.17 -7.84
CA GLU A 53 -0.18 18.51 -8.90
C GLU A 53 -0.50 17.31 -9.80
N GLU A 54 0.51 16.58 -10.24
CA GLU A 54 0.34 15.38 -11.06
C GLU A 54 -0.51 14.33 -10.35
N VAL A 55 -0.21 14.06 -9.07
CA VAL A 55 -0.99 13.13 -8.23
C VAL A 55 -2.41 13.63 -8.04
N ALA A 56 -2.61 14.93 -7.79
CA ALA A 56 -3.93 15.51 -7.60
C ALA A 56 -4.84 15.32 -8.81
N ARG A 57 -4.32 15.49 -10.04
CA ARG A 57 -5.08 15.28 -11.30
C ARG A 57 -5.64 13.86 -11.43
N ARG A 58 -4.98 12.87 -10.84
CA ARG A 58 -5.36 11.45 -10.93
C ARG A 58 -5.93 10.89 -9.62
N LEU A 59 -6.15 11.74 -8.62
CA LEU A 59 -6.62 11.32 -7.31
C LEU A 59 -8.05 10.78 -7.40
N ARG A 60 -8.30 9.61 -6.81
CA ARG A 60 -9.62 8.97 -6.75
C ARG A 60 -9.83 8.28 -5.43
N GLY A 61 -11.08 8.06 -5.07
CA GLY A 61 -11.51 7.28 -3.92
C GLY A 61 -12.21 8.09 -2.84
N GLY A 62 -12.88 7.38 -1.95
CA GLY A 62 -13.70 7.96 -0.89
C GLY A 62 -12.87 8.59 0.24
N ALA A 63 -13.57 9.26 1.12
CA ALA A 63 -13.00 9.90 2.30
C ALA A 63 -12.50 8.88 3.34
N GLY A 64 -11.44 9.24 4.03
CA GLY A 64 -10.99 8.58 5.25
C GLY A 64 -11.84 8.96 6.48
N PRO A 65 -11.30 8.81 7.70
CA PRO A 65 -12.00 9.19 8.95
C PRO A 65 -12.41 10.65 9.02
N GLU A 66 -11.61 11.56 8.47
CA GLU A 66 -11.85 13.01 8.51
C GLU A 66 -13.02 13.46 7.63
N GLY A 67 -13.39 12.69 6.62
CA GLY A 67 -14.55 12.93 5.79
C GLY A 67 -14.30 13.67 4.48
N THR A 68 -13.10 14.20 4.23
CA THR A 68 -12.73 14.88 2.99
C THR A 68 -12.28 13.85 1.94
N ASP A 69 -12.99 13.80 0.83
CA ASP A 69 -12.72 12.85 -0.24
C ASP A 69 -11.73 13.38 -1.30
N SER A 70 -11.46 12.54 -2.30
CA SER A 70 -10.52 12.90 -3.36
C SER A 70 -10.98 14.05 -4.23
N TYR A 71 -12.29 14.27 -4.41
CA TYR A 71 -12.82 15.39 -5.20
C TYR A 71 -12.56 16.73 -4.50
N HIS A 72 -12.81 16.80 -3.20
CA HIS A 72 -12.50 18.00 -2.40
C HIS A 72 -11.01 18.33 -2.45
N TRP A 73 -10.14 17.32 -2.27
CA TRP A 73 -8.70 17.51 -2.36
C TRP A 73 -8.24 17.94 -3.76
N GLN A 74 -8.86 17.43 -4.84
CA GLN A 74 -8.60 17.92 -6.20
C GLN A 74 -8.96 19.41 -6.32
N CYS A 75 -10.14 19.80 -5.83
CA CYS A 75 -10.54 21.20 -5.86
C CYS A 75 -9.53 22.09 -5.09
N PHE A 76 -9.14 21.69 -3.87
CA PHE A 76 -8.19 22.47 -3.06
C PHE A 76 -6.81 22.58 -3.74
N LEU A 77 -6.32 21.51 -4.34
CA LEU A 77 -4.99 21.49 -4.94
C LEU A 77 -4.93 22.09 -6.35
N LEU A 78 -6.05 22.19 -7.08
CA LEU A 78 -6.02 22.54 -8.50
C LEU A 78 -6.84 23.78 -8.89
N HIS A 79 -7.90 24.14 -8.15
CA HIS A 79 -8.89 25.05 -8.68
C HIS A 79 -8.91 26.46 -8.03
N TYR A 80 -8.06 26.73 -7.03
CA TYR A 80 -8.05 28.00 -6.32
C TYR A 80 -6.80 28.86 -6.62
N GLY A 81 -6.23 28.75 -7.81
CA GLY A 81 -5.13 29.59 -8.27
C GLY A 81 -3.93 29.62 -7.33
N ALA A 82 -3.53 30.80 -6.86
CA ALA A 82 -2.38 30.96 -5.96
C ALA A 82 -2.54 30.22 -4.61
N HIS A 83 -3.76 30.02 -4.14
CA HIS A 83 -4.00 29.25 -2.90
C HIS A 83 -3.73 27.77 -3.12
N SER A 84 -4.13 27.22 -4.28
CA SER A 84 -3.79 25.84 -4.65
C SER A 84 -2.27 25.65 -4.80
N SER A 85 -1.56 26.64 -5.38
CA SER A 85 -0.10 26.57 -5.49
C SER A 85 0.57 26.46 -4.12
N ARG A 86 0.22 27.37 -3.21
CA ARG A 86 0.75 27.35 -1.84
C ARG A 86 0.40 26.06 -1.08
N LEU A 87 -0.81 25.54 -1.30
CA LEU A 87 -1.18 24.26 -0.67
C LEU A 87 -0.37 23.09 -1.24
N ARG A 88 -0.10 23.06 -2.55
CA ARG A 88 0.78 22.05 -3.15
C ARG A 88 2.20 22.13 -2.62
N GLU A 89 2.75 23.33 -2.44
CA GLU A 89 4.05 23.55 -1.80
C GLU A 89 4.07 22.98 -0.37
N ALA A 90 3.08 23.34 0.45
CA ALA A 90 2.97 22.84 1.82
C ALA A 90 2.82 21.31 1.90
N VAL A 91 2.11 20.68 0.95
CA VAL A 91 2.01 19.23 0.87
C VAL A 91 3.32 18.58 0.43
N ALA A 92 4.07 19.21 -0.48
CA ALA A 92 5.41 18.76 -0.87
C ALA A 92 6.39 18.85 0.32
N ASP A 93 6.40 19.96 1.04
CA ASP A 93 7.22 20.14 2.25
C ASP A 93 6.89 19.11 3.32
N LEU A 94 5.60 18.81 3.52
CA LEU A 94 5.19 17.75 4.43
C LEU A 94 5.69 16.37 3.96
N ALA A 95 5.62 16.08 2.67
CA ALA A 95 6.16 14.83 2.12
C ALA A 95 7.67 14.72 2.35
N LEU A 96 8.44 15.79 2.10
CA LEU A 96 9.87 15.86 2.38
C LEU A 96 10.18 15.65 3.87
N CYS A 97 9.45 16.32 4.74
CA CYS A 97 9.61 16.17 6.19
C CYS A 97 9.38 14.73 6.66
N LEU A 98 8.34 14.07 6.12
CA LEU A 98 7.98 12.70 6.51
C LEU A 98 8.87 11.64 5.89
N SER A 99 9.46 11.88 4.73
CA SER A 99 10.33 10.91 4.04
C SER A 99 11.79 11.00 4.47
N ASN A 100 12.31 12.22 4.67
CA ASN A 100 13.72 12.44 4.93
C ASN A 100 14.02 12.68 6.43
N GLY A 101 12.98 12.83 7.26
CA GLY A 101 13.13 13.13 8.67
C GLY A 101 12.63 12.02 9.60
N ILE A 102 13.10 12.07 10.83
CA ILE A 102 12.56 11.23 11.92
C ILE A 102 11.41 11.99 12.55
N VAL A 103 10.19 11.46 12.43
CA VAL A 103 8.98 12.08 12.95
C VAL A 103 8.40 11.24 14.08
N ASP A 104 8.08 11.90 15.20
CA ASP A 104 7.43 11.24 16.32
C ASP A 104 6.06 10.68 15.91
N TRP A 105 5.86 9.40 16.17
CA TRP A 105 4.60 8.69 15.91
C TRP A 105 3.37 9.39 16.47
N MET A 106 3.47 9.96 17.67
CA MET A 106 2.34 10.63 18.32
C MET A 106 1.83 11.83 17.52
N ARG A 107 2.69 12.48 16.73
CA ARG A 107 2.34 13.62 15.88
C ARG A 107 1.62 13.22 14.60
N ILE A 108 1.89 12.02 14.08
CA ILE A 108 1.37 11.55 12.79
C ILE A 108 0.30 10.46 12.91
N ARG A 109 0.04 9.92 14.10
CA ARG A 109 -0.88 8.79 14.29
C ARG A 109 -2.29 9.03 13.74
N ALA A 110 -2.78 10.28 13.81
CA ALA A 110 -4.09 10.65 13.27
C ALA A 110 -4.12 10.54 11.74
N LEU A 111 -3.04 10.94 11.06
CA LEU A 111 -2.88 10.77 9.61
C LEU A 111 -2.88 9.28 9.19
N MET A 112 -2.44 8.39 10.08
CA MET A 112 -2.40 6.95 9.84
C MET A 112 -3.71 6.23 10.14
N ALA A 113 -4.71 6.92 10.70
CA ALA A 113 -6.02 6.34 10.96
C ALA A 113 -6.72 5.89 9.66
N ASN A 114 -7.55 4.85 9.79
CA ASN A 114 -8.35 4.34 8.70
C ASN A 114 -9.80 4.21 9.13
N ARG A 115 -10.72 4.53 8.23
CA ARG A 115 -12.11 4.13 8.35
C ARG A 115 -12.24 2.69 7.88
N LEU A 116 -12.58 1.79 8.79
CA LEU A 116 -12.74 0.38 8.47
C LEU A 116 -14.14 0.12 7.89
N ILE A 117 -14.19 -0.55 6.75
CA ILE A 117 -15.41 -1.00 6.09
C ILE A 117 -15.34 -2.51 5.96
N ALA A 118 -16.42 -3.18 6.34
CA ALA A 118 -16.63 -4.59 6.09
C ALA A 118 -17.29 -4.75 4.72
N LEU A 119 -16.63 -5.42 3.80
CA LEU A 119 -17.23 -5.83 2.53
C LEU A 119 -17.63 -7.30 2.61
N ASP A 120 -18.85 -7.59 2.16
CA ASP A 120 -19.29 -8.98 2.02
C ASP A 120 -18.39 -9.68 0.98
N LYS A 121 -17.84 -10.82 1.40
CA LYS A 121 -17.14 -11.77 0.53
C LYS A 121 -17.81 -13.09 0.70
N CYS A 122 -18.26 -13.70 -0.35
CA CYS A 122 -18.88 -15.02 -0.26
C CYS A 122 -17.80 -16.10 -0.47
N PRO A 123 -17.45 -16.85 0.59
CA PRO A 123 -17.93 -16.75 1.97
C PRO A 123 -17.18 -15.67 2.80
N GLY A 124 -17.85 -15.11 3.82
CA GLY A 124 -17.29 -14.30 4.89
C GLY A 124 -17.17 -12.79 4.62
N VAL A 125 -16.31 -12.11 5.34
CA VAL A 125 -16.13 -10.65 5.33
C VAL A 125 -14.70 -10.26 5.01
N ARG A 126 -14.54 -9.27 4.11
CA ARG A 126 -13.23 -8.66 3.80
C ARG A 126 -13.11 -7.30 4.49
N PRO A 127 -12.11 -7.09 5.36
CA PRO A 127 -11.83 -5.77 5.91
C PRO A 127 -11.19 -4.85 4.86
N ILE A 128 -11.73 -3.65 4.70
CA ILE A 128 -11.14 -2.60 3.87
C ILE A 128 -10.90 -1.37 4.72
N GLY A 129 -9.65 -0.97 4.84
CA GLY A 129 -9.25 0.26 5.51
C GLY A 129 -9.15 1.43 4.52
N VAL A 130 -10.04 2.41 4.66
CA VAL A 130 -9.98 3.65 3.87
C VAL A 130 -9.20 4.69 4.66
N GLY A 131 -7.95 4.94 4.25
CA GLY A 131 -7.08 5.94 4.87
C GLY A 131 -7.40 7.37 4.44
N GLU A 132 -6.83 8.33 5.16
CA GLU A 132 -6.95 9.74 4.85
C GLU A 132 -6.52 10.08 3.43
N CYS A 133 -7.24 11.01 2.78
CA CYS A 133 -6.88 11.45 1.43
C CYS A 133 -5.49 12.06 1.39
N LEU A 134 -5.14 12.89 2.37
CA LEU A 134 -3.81 13.47 2.48
C LEU A 134 -2.72 12.38 2.53
N ARG A 135 -2.89 11.34 3.35
CA ARG A 135 -1.95 10.21 3.39
C ARG A 135 -1.82 9.52 2.03
N ARG A 136 -2.93 9.37 1.30
CA ARG A 136 -2.91 8.76 -0.04
C ARG A 136 -2.20 9.65 -1.07
N ILE A 137 -2.33 10.98 -0.95
CA ILE A 137 -1.59 11.93 -1.77
C ILE A 137 -0.10 11.78 -1.49
N LEU A 138 0.32 11.84 -0.22
CA LEU A 138 1.72 11.70 0.20
C LEU A 138 2.32 10.37 -0.29
N GLY A 139 1.63 9.24 -0.07
CA GLY A 139 2.10 7.94 -0.53
C GLY A 139 2.21 7.82 -2.06
N ARG A 140 1.29 8.45 -2.80
CA ARG A 140 1.36 8.45 -4.27
C ARG A 140 2.46 9.36 -4.81
N VAL A 141 2.71 10.49 -4.15
CA VAL A 141 3.81 11.40 -4.50
C VAL A 141 5.14 10.69 -4.27
N LEU A 142 5.33 10.06 -3.11
CA LEU A 142 6.53 9.27 -2.84
C LEU A 142 6.67 8.12 -3.85
N GLY A 143 5.61 7.36 -4.12
CA GLY A 143 5.63 6.30 -5.12
C GLY A 143 5.90 6.79 -6.56
N LEU A 144 5.59 8.06 -6.87
CA LEU A 144 5.92 8.66 -8.17
C LEU A 144 7.44 8.90 -8.30
N VAL A 145 8.07 9.38 -7.23
CA VAL A 145 9.50 9.74 -7.26
C VAL A 145 10.43 8.56 -6.96
N THR A 146 9.97 7.54 -6.19
CA THR A 146 10.78 6.36 -5.85
C THR A 146 10.37 5.09 -6.60
N GLY A 147 9.35 5.16 -7.45
CA GLY A 147 8.74 3.97 -8.07
C GLY A 147 9.70 3.16 -8.93
N TRP A 148 10.61 3.83 -9.64
CA TRP A 148 11.62 3.17 -10.44
C TRP A 148 12.64 2.39 -9.59
N GLU A 149 13.11 3.00 -8.51
CA GLU A 149 14.06 2.36 -7.59
C GLU A 149 13.42 1.16 -6.90
N ALA A 150 12.16 1.32 -6.43
CA ALA A 150 11.40 0.22 -5.85
C ALA A 150 11.20 -0.94 -6.84
N GLN A 151 10.88 -0.65 -8.11
CA GLN A 151 10.74 -1.68 -9.14
C GLN A 151 12.06 -2.39 -9.41
N SER A 152 13.15 -1.62 -9.49
CA SER A 152 14.49 -2.17 -9.69
C SER A 152 14.93 -3.06 -8.54
N ALA A 153 14.67 -2.64 -7.29
CA ALA A 153 14.96 -3.42 -6.08
C ALA A 153 14.13 -4.70 -5.99
N CYS A 154 12.86 -4.68 -6.44
CA CYS A 154 12.01 -5.88 -6.49
C CYS A 154 12.50 -6.94 -7.50
N GLY A 155 13.31 -6.55 -8.48
CA GLY A 155 13.85 -7.44 -9.50
C GLY A 155 12.82 -7.95 -10.52
N ALA A 156 13.30 -8.82 -11.42
CA ALA A 156 12.52 -9.35 -12.53
C ALA A 156 11.43 -10.36 -12.12
N GLU A 157 11.51 -10.90 -10.91
CA GLU A 157 10.59 -11.92 -10.41
C GLU A 157 9.27 -11.32 -9.88
N GLN A 158 9.25 -10.02 -9.56
CA GLN A 158 8.07 -9.32 -9.08
C GLN A 158 7.31 -8.64 -10.25
N LEU A 159 6.52 -9.42 -10.96
CA LEU A 159 5.81 -8.97 -12.16
C LEU A 159 4.60 -8.07 -11.89
N ALA A 160 4.06 -8.09 -10.66
CA ALA A 160 2.90 -7.27 -10.30
C ALA A 160 3.25 -5.88 -9.75
N CYS A 161 4.53 -5.59 -9.46
CA CYS A 161 4.98 -4.33 -8.87
C CYS A 161 5.37 -3.31 -9.95
N GLY A 162 4.42 -2.43 -10.33
CA GLY A 162 4.67 -1.32 -11.24
C GLY A 162 4.92 -1.69 -12.72
N MET A 163 5.00 -2.98 -13.05
CA MET A 163 5.22 -3.44 -14.41
C MET A 163 3.92 -3.39 -15.21
N ARG A 164 3.93 -2.66 -16.33
CA ARG A 164 2.77 -2.59 -17.23
C ARG A 164 2.50 -3.97 -17.83
N SER A 165 1.27 -4.45 -17.71
CA SER A 165 0.85 -5.79 -18.18
C SER A 165 1.72 -6.95 -17.63
N GLY A 166 2.32 -6.79 -16.45
CA GLY A 166 3.21 -7.79 -15.88
C GLY A 166 2.51 -9.12 -15.59
N ILE A 167 1.25 -9.06 -15.11
CA ILE A 167 0.46 -10.28 -14.84
C ILE A 167 0.11 -11.01 -16.13
N GLU A 168 -0.33 -10.29 -17.17
CA GLU A 168 -0.61 -10.86 -18.48
C GLU A 168 0.65 -11.47 -19.09
N GLY A 169 1.78 -10.78 -18.99
CA GLY A 169 3.08 -11.29 -19.42
C GLY A 169 3.48 -12.57 -18.68
N ALA A 170 3.26 -12.62 -17.37
CA ALA A 170 3.51 -13.82 -16.56
C ALA A 170 2.65 -15.00 -17.02
N VAL A 171 1.35 -14.80 -17.24
CA VAL A 171 0.45 -15.85 -17.71
C VAL A 171 0.90 -16.39 -19.07
N HIS A 172 1.28 -15.51 -20.00
CA HIS A 172 1.76 -15.94 -21.31
C HIS A 172 3.10 -16.68 -21.23
N ALA A 173 4.04 -16.20 -20.44
CA ALA A 173 5.33 -16.86 -20.24
C ALA A 173 5.17 -18.25 -19.60
N MET A 174 4.32 -18.36 -18.56
CA MET A 174 4.03 -19.64 -17.91
C MET A 174 3.33 -20.61 -18.87
N SER A 175 2.40 -20.13 -19.69
CA SER A 175 1.70 -20.96 -20.69
C SER A 175 2.67 -21.49 -21.76
N ALA A 176 3.60 -20.66 -22.22
CA ALA A 176 4.62 -21.07 -23.18
C ALA A 176 5.57 -22.14 -22.58
N LEU A 177 6.11 -21.86 -21.38
CA LEU A 177 6.98 -22.80 -20.67
C LEU A 177 6.30 -24.16 -20.43
N TYR A 178 5.02 -24.15 -20.04
CA TYR A 178 4.27 -25.39 -19.85
C TYR A 178 4.08 -26.16 -21.16
N GLY A 179 3.80 -25.44 -22.27
CA GLY A 179 3.67 -26.05 -23.60
C GLY A 179 4.96 -26.69 -24.06
N ASP A 180 6.09 -26.04 -23.83
CA ASP A 180 7.42 -26.54 -24.21
C ASP A 180 7.87 -27.77 -23.37
N HIS A 181 7.36 -27.91 -22.14
CA HIS A 181 7.73 -28.99 -21.20
C HIS A 181 6.56 -29.91 -20.85
N SER A 182 5.54 -30.01 -21.69
CA SER A 182 4.33 -30.79 -21.41
C SER A 182 4.62 -32.28 -21.17
N ASP A 183 5.65 -32.82 -21.82
CA ASP A 183 6.04 -34.24 -21.75
C ASP A 183 7.06 -34.51 -20.62
N ASP A 184 7.61 -33.48 -19.99
CA ASP A 184 8.66 -33.59 -18.97
C ASP A 184 8.11 -33.73 -17.53
N GLY A 185 6.79 -33.84 -17.36
CA GLY A 185 6.14 -33.96 -16.05
C GLY A 185 6.18 -32.66 -15.21
N TRP A 186 6.32 -31.51 -15.83
CA TRP A 186 6.27 -30.21 -15.16
C TRP A 186 4.89 -29.90 -14.59
N GLY A 187 4.85 -29.18 -13.50
CA GLY A 187 3.64 -28.72 -12.87
C GLY A 187 3.80 -27.31 -12.26
N PHE A 188 2.70 -26.68 -11.94
CA PHE A 188 2.68 -25.38 -11.25
C PHE A 188 2.34 -25.57 -9.78
N LEU A 189 3.09 -24.90 -8.91
CA LEU A 189 2.75 -24.73 -7.52
C LEU A 189 2.20 -23.31 -7.31
N LEU A 190 0.91 -23.20 -7.00
CA LEU A 190 0.27 -21.95 -6.66
C LEU A 190 0.15 -21.85 -5.13
N MET A 191 0.67 -20.77 -4.56
CA MET A 191 0.58 -20.48 -3.13
C MET A 191 -0.17 -19.17 -2.91
N ASP A 192 -1.23 -19.22 -2.08
CA ASP A 192 -1.96 -18.04 -1.64
C ASP A 192 -1.94 -17.97 -0.11
N ALA A 193 -1.44 -16.86 0.43
CA ALA A 193 -1.31 -16.69 1.86
C ALA A 193 -2.61 -16.14 2.46
N THR A 194 -3.20 -16.88 3.40
CA THR A 194 -4.40 -16.46 4.11
C THR A 194 -4.12 -15.21 4.95
N ASN A 195 -4.94 -14.17 4.76
CA ASN A 195 -4.87 -12.91 5.52
C ASN A 195 -3.48 -12.24 5.50
N ALA A 196 -2.73 -12.41 4.41
CA ALA A 196 -1.32 -12.03 4.28
C ALA A 196 -1.01 -10.61 4.76
N PHE A 197 -1.75 -9.60 4.27
CA PHE A 197 -1.50 -8.20 4.60
C PHE A 197 -1.64 -7.84 6.08
N ASN A 198 -2.50 -8.55 6.80
CA ASN A 198 -2.72 -8.32 8.23
C ASN A 198 -1.81 -9.18 9.11
N SER A 199 -1.20 -10.24 8.54
CA SER A 199 -0.38 -11.22 9.26
C SER A 199 1.13 -10.97 9.08
N VAL A 200 1.53 -10.18 8.08
CA VAL A 200 2.94 -9.83 7.85
C VAL A 200 3.53 -9.12 9.06
N ASN A 201 4.69 -9.60 9.50
CA ASN A 201 5.46 -8.92 10.54
C ASN A 201 6.05 -7.61 9.97
N ARG A 202 5.54 -6.48 10.45
CA ARG A 202 5.91 -5.16 9.92
C ARG A 202 7.34 -4.77 10.24
N ALA A 203 7.89 -5.20 11.39
CA ALA A 203 9.28 -4.91 11.73
C ALA A 203 10.24 -5.62 10.76
N ALA A 204 10.00 -6.90 10.45
CA ALA A 204 10.78 -7.62 9.46
C ALA A 204 10.60 -7.04 8.05
N ALA A 205 9.37 -6.68 7.66
CA ALA A 205 9.11 -6.05 6.36
C ALA A 205 9.84 -4.71 6.19
N LEU A 206 9.80 -3.85 7.22
CA LEU A 206 10.50 -2.56 7.20
C LEU A 206 12.02 -2.73 7.21
N TRP A 207 12.55 -3.68 7.98
CA TRP A 207 13.96 -3.99 7.98
C TRP A 207 14.42 -4.47 6.60
N ASN A 208 13.72 -5.44 6.03
CA ASN A 208 14.08 -6.00 4.73
C ASN A 208 14.01 -4.93 3.62
N ALA A 209 13.00 -4.05 3.66
CA ALA A 209 12.93 -2.91 2.76
C ALA A 209 14.04 -1.87 2.99
N ARG A 210 14.64 -1.81 4.20
CA ARG A 210 15.74 -0.90 4.53
C ARG A 210 17.10 -1.40 4.02
N VAL A 211 17.26 -2.71 3.89
CA VAL A 211 18.54 -3.35 3.56
C VAL A 211 18.63 -3.86 2.11
N LEU A 212 17.51 -3.87 1.40
CA LEU A 212 17.45 -4.13 -0.04
C LEU A 212 17.76 -2.87 -0.85
#